data_3fb3aa63431fee8dccd5bc8febc1fc3a
#
_entry.id   3fb3aa63431fee8dccd5bc8febc1fc3a
#
_cell.length_a   1.000
_cell.length_b   1.000
_cell.length_c   1.000
_cell.angle_alpha   90.00
_cell.angle_beta   90.00
_cell.angle_gamma   90.00
#
_symmetry.space_group_name_H-M   'P 1'
#
loop_
_entity.id
_entity.type
_entity.pdbx_description
1 polymer ?
#
loop_
_entity_poly.entity_id
_entity_poly.type
_entity_poly.pdbx_seq_one_letter_code
_entity_poly.pdbx_strand_id
1 'polypeptide(L)'
;MIKIVDKDTKDKDCESIQSILSHVVKAGHNYVLEIRSWLGEEVEFKQVESLNSSTEYIEALDKMFVCNEELFDDYPQLSLEEHNPDNKIKVRWGQKYDVEQLYEHAIVHILRHRRQIERFKEKIETYN
;
A
#
# COMPACT_ATOMS: atom_id res chain seq x y z
N MET A 1 13.59 16.12 4.38
CA MET A 1 13.60 14.83 5.09
C MET A 1 14.99 14.20 4.99
N ILE A 2 15.56 13.80 6.13
CA ILE A 2 16.86 13.13 6.14
C ILE A 2 16.65 11.68 5.70
N LYS A 3 17.41 11.27 4.70
CA LYS A 3 17.36 9.88 4.23
C LYS A 3 18.36 9.06 5.05
N ILE A 4 17.84 8.25 5.95
CA ILE A 4 18.63 7.30 6.75
C ILE A 4 18.38 5.91 6.20
N VAL A 5 19.44 5.20 5.86
CA VAL A 5 19.38 3.90 5.22
C VAL A 5 19.70 2.80 6.23
N ASP A 6 18.86 1.77 6.30
CA ASP A 6 19.12 0.56 7.05
C ASP A 6 19.88 -0.42 6.15
N LYS A 7 21.19 -0.53 6.38
CA LYS A 7 22.07 -1.40 5.60
C LYS A 7 21.90 -2.87 5.90
N ASP A 8 21.22 -3.21 6.99
CA ASP A 8 21.01 -4.59 7.40
C ASP A 8 19.81 -5.24 6.73
N THR A 9 18.90 -4.45 6.16
CA THR A 9 17.75 -4.99 5.43
C THR A 9 18.15 -5.44 4.03
N LYS A 10 17.60 -6.58 3.60
CA LYS A 10 17.78 -7.12 2.24
C LYS A 10 16.75 -6.59 1.27
N ASP A 11 15.67 -5.98 1.76
CA ASP A 11 14.60 -5.42 0.96
C ASP A 11 14.85 -3.94 0.70
N LYS A 12 15.10 -3.57 -0.55
CA LYS A 12 15.35 -2.18 -0.94
C LYS A 12 14.18 -1.26 -0.65
N ASP A 13 12.95 -1.78 -0.69
CA ASP A 13 11.75 -0.99 -0.37
C ASP A 13 11.71 -0.59 1.10
N CYS A 14 12.46 -1.28 1.96
CA CYS A 14 12.49 -1.07 3.40
C CYS A 14 13.83 -0.53 3.92
N GLU A 15 14.74 -0.10 3.04
CA GLU A 15 16.08 0.35 3.46
C GLU A 15 16.10 1.75 4.11
N SER A 16 15.03 2.53 3.99
CA SER A 16 14.88 3.84 4.63
C SER A 16 13.42 4.11 4.96
N ILE A 17 13.15 5.04 5.88
CA ILE A 17 11.79 5.50 6.17
C ILE A 17 11.13 6.03 4.90
N GLN A 18 11.87 6.79 4.11
CA GLN A 18 11.38 7.33 2.84
C GLN A 18 10.99 6.22 1.86
N SER A 19 11.81 5.19 1.72
CA SER A 19 11.53 4.03 0.87
C SER A 19 10.30 3.28 1.34
N ILE A 20 10.15 3.10 2.67
CA ILE A 20 8.97 2.44 3.25
C ILE A 20 7.71 3.23 2.94
N LEU A 21 7.73 4.55 3.15
CA LEU A 21 6.57 5.41 2.89
C LEU A 21 6.20 5.42 1.40
N SER A 22 7.19 5.50 0.52
CA SER A 22 6.97 5.43 -0.93
C SER A 22 6.34 4.11 -1.34
N HIS A 23 6.79 3.01 -0.75
CA HIS A 23 6.23 1.68 -0.99
C HIS A 23 4.78 1.57 -0.50
N VAL A 24 4.48 2.10 0.68
CA VAL A 24 3.12 2.08 1.25
C VAL A 24 2.15 2.88 0.37
N VAL A 25 2.54 4.06 -0.10
CA VAL A 25 1.71 4.88 -0.99
C VAL A 25 1.43 4.15 -2.30
N LYS A 26 2.46 3.60 -2.93
CA LYS A 26 2.32 2.80 -4.15
C LYS A 26 1.38 1.62 -3.93
N ALA A 27 1.62 0.83 -2.90
CA ALA A 27 0.84 -0.37 -2.62
C ALA A 27 -0.63 -0.03 -2.36
N GLY A 28 -0.90 1.02 -1.58
CA GLY A 28 -2.26 1.43 -1.26
C GLY A 28 -3.06 1.86 -2.49
N HIS A 29 -2.44 2.57 -3.42
CA HIS A 29 -3.07 2.87 -4.71
C HIS A 29 -3.28 1.60 -5.54
N ASN A 30 -2.32 0.70 -5.56
CA ASN A 30 -2.40 -0.48 -6.41
C ASN A 30 -3.42 -1.50 -5.91
N TYR A 31 -3.73 -1.56 -4.62
CA TYR A 31 -4.82 -2.40 -4.10
C TYR A 31 -6.16 -1.99 -4.72
N VAL A 32 -6.50 -0.71 -4.72
CA VAL A 32 -7.76 -0.26 -5.31
C VAL A 32 -7.75 -0.42 -6.83
N LEU A 33 -6.61 -0.26 -7.47
CA LEU A 33 -6.48 -0.45 -8.92
C LEU A 33 -6.64 -1.92 -9.33
N GLU A 34 -6.20 -2.86 -8.50
CA GLU A 34 -6.47 -4.29 -8.72
C GLU A 34 -7.98 -4.56 -8.74
N ILE A 35 -8.72 -3.97 -7.81
CA ILE A 35 -10.18 -4.13 -7.75
C ILE A 35 -10.84 -3.47 -8.96
N ARG A 36 -10.45 -2.26 -9.32
CA ARG A 36 -11.01 -1.56 -10.48
C ARG A 36 -10.73 -2.29 -11.79
N SER A 37 -9.53 -2.84 -11.93
CA SER A 37 -9.17 -3.67 -13.10
C SER A 37 -10.06 -4.91 -13.18
N TRP A 38 -10.27 -5.58 -12.05
CA TRP A 38 -11.17 -6.73 -11.96
C TRP A 38 -12.61 -6.37 -12.33
N LEU A 39 -13.05 -5.14 -11.98
CA LEU A 39 -14.38 -4.63 -12.34
C LEU A 39 -14.49 -4.20 -13.81
N GLY A 40 -13.42 -4.30 -14.58
CA GLY A 40 -13.41 -4.03 -16.02
C GLY A 40 -12.89 -2.65 -16.43
N GLU A 41 -12.39 -1.85 -15.48
CA GLU A 41 -11.78 -0.57 -15.79
C GLU A 41 -10.39 -0.74 -16.39
N GLU A 42 -10.01 0.14 -17.30
CA GLU A 42 -8.63 0.27 -17.74
C GLU A 42 -7.87 1.06 -16.67
N VAL A 43 -6.80 0.48 -16.15
CA VAL A 43 -6.03 1.08 -15.06
C VAL A 43 -4.55 1.14 -15.41
N GLU A 44 -3.86 2.13 -14.84
CA GLU A 44 -2.42 2.24 -14.90
C GLU A 44 -1.87 2.11 -13.47
N PHE A 45 -1.14 1.02 -13.21
CA PHE A 45 -0.58 0.77 -11.89
C PHE A 45 0.51 1.79 -11.56
N LYS A 46 0.54 2.20 -10.29
CA LYS A 46 1.50 3.18 -9.80
C LYS A 46 2.89 2.57 -9.64
N GLN A 47 3.89 3.39 -9.91
CA GLN A 47 5.29 3.08 -9.64
C GLN A 47 5.73 3.77 -8.34
N VAL A 48 6.83 3.30 -7.76
CA VAL A 48 7.42 3.94 -6.59
C VAL A 48 7.86 5.36 -6.95
N GLU A 49 7.45 6.32 -6.13
CA GLU A 49 7.82 7.73 -6.28
C GLU A 49 8.45 8.23 -4.98
N SER A 50 9.67 8.75 -5.07
CA SER A 50 10.33 9.40 -3.95
C SER A 50 9.85 10.83 -3.82
N LEU A 51 9.39 11.21 -2.64
CA LEU A 51 8.95 12.56 -2.31
C LEU A 51 10.01 13.24 -1.43
N ASN A 52 9.94 14.56 -1.33
CA ASN A 52 11.02 15.36 -0.76
C ASN A 52 10.78 15.80 0.69
N SER A 53 9.56 15.65 1.20
CA SER A 53 9.21 16.12 2.55
C SER A 53 8.15 15.26 3.21
N SER A 54 8.08 15.34 4.54
CA SER A 54 7.03 14.68 5.32
C SER A 54 5.64 15.16 4.92
N THR A 55 5.50 16.45 4.63
CA THR A 55 4.22 17.04 4.18
C THR A 55 3.76 16.41 2.87
N GLU A 56 4.67 16.22 1.92
CA GLU A 56 4.34 15.56 0.65
C GLU A 56 3.88 14.12 0.85
N TYR A 57 4.51 13.38 1.78
CA TYR A 57 4.09 12.01 2.11
C TYR A 57 2.73 11.97 2.80
N ILE A 58 2.44 12.92 3.69
CA ILE A 58 1.12 13.02 4.33
C ILE A 58 0.04 13.26 3.27
N GLU A 59 0.28 14.19 2.36
CA GLU A 59 -0.65 14.46 1.25
C GLU A 59 -0.83 13.25 0.33
N ALA A 60 0.25 12.54 0.03
CA ALA A 60 0.20 11.33 -0.80
C ALA A 60 -0.60 10.21 -0.12
N LEU A 61 -0.43 10.02 1.19
CA LEU A 61 -1.20 9.05 1.97
C LEU A 61 -2.69 9.42 2.00
N ASP A 62 -3.01 10.70 2.19
CA ASP A 62 -4.40 11.18 2.16
C ASP A 62 -5.06 10.91 0.80
N LYS A 63 -4.36 11.18 -0.30
CA LYS A 63 -4.85 10.87 -1.64
C LYS A 63 -5.06 9.37 -1.84
N MET A 64 -4.16 8.55 -1.32
CA MET A 64 -4.28 7.10 -1.36
C MET A 64 -5.56 6.63 -0.66
N PHE A 65 -5.83 7.13 0.54
CA PHE A 65 -7.05 6.80 1.28
C PHE A 65 -8.31 7.27 0.55
N VAL A 66 -8.30 8.48 0.00
CA VAL A 66 -9.43 9.01 -0.77
C VAL A 66 -9.72 8.13 -2.00
N CYS A 67 -8.69 7.70 -2.72
CA CYS A 67 -8.85 6.80 -3.86
C CYS A 67 -9.51 5.47 -3.47
N ASN A 68 -9.18 4.94 -2.28
CA ASN A 68 -9.80 3.71 -1.78
C ASN A 68 -11.26 3.94 -1.36
N GLU A 69 -11.56 5.07 -0.75
CA GLU A 69 -12.94 5.44 -0.38
C GLU A 69 -13.83 5.64 -1.62
N GLU A 70 -13.30 6.30 -2.65
CA GLU A 70 -14.01 6.55 -3.91
C GLU A 70 -14.48 5.28 -4.61
N LEU A 71 -13.78 4.17 -4.43
CA LEU A 71 -14.21 2.88 -4.97
C LEU A 71 -15.63 2.53 -4.52
N PHE A 72 -15.93 2.73 -3.25
CA PHE A 72 -17.23 2.39 -2.67
C PHE A 72 -18.31 3.39 -3.06
N ASP A 73 -17.94 4.63 -3.36
CA ASP A 73 -18.86 5.61 -3.93
C ASP A 73 -19.21 5.28 -5.38
N ASP A 74 -18.21 4.83 -6.17
CA ASP A 74 -18.40 4.46 -7.56
C ASP A 74 -19.12 3.12 -7.73
N TYR A 75 -18.96 2.21 -6.77
CA TYR A 75 -19.54 0.87 -6.80
C TYR A 75 -20.29 0.57 -5.48
N PRO A 76 -21.43 1.25 -5.24
CA PRO A 76 -22.14 1.11 -3.95
C PRO A 76 -22.75 -0.28 -3.74
N GLN A 77 -22.86 -1.10 -4.79
CA GLN A 77 -23.38 -2.48 -4.71
C GLN A 77 -22.27 -3.52 -4.70
N LEU A 78 -21.02 -3.10 -4.56
CA LEU A 78 -19.87 -4.01 -4.57
C LEU A 78 -19.96 -5.01 -3.41
N SER A 79 -19.95 -6.31 -3.73
CA SER A 79 -19.94 -7.37 -2.72
C SER A 79 -18.53 -7.51 -2.14
N LEU A 80 -18.45 -7.53 -0.81
CA LEU A 80 -17.17 -7.67 -0.11
C LEU A 80 -16.69 -9.12 -0.08
N GLU A 81 -17.62 -10.07 -0.01
CA GLU A 81 -17.30 -11.49 0.09
C GLU A 81 -17.59 -12.23 -1.21
N GLU A 82 -16.71 -13.12 -1.60
CA GLU A 82 -16.87 -14.04 -2.72
C GLU A 82 -16.26 -15.39 -2.36
N HIS A 83 -17.09 -16.42 -2.26
CA HIS A 83 -16.63 -17.75 -1.85
C HIS A 83 -16.19 -18.64 -3.02
N ASN A 84 -16.64 -18.33 -4.24
CA ASN A 84 -16.26 -19.07 -5.42
C ASN A 84 -14.89 -18.60 -5.93
N PRO A 85 -13.83 -19.46 -5.90
CA PRO A 85 -12.50 -19.04 -6.37
C PRO A 85 -12.46 -18.56 -7.82
N ASP A 86 -13.37 -19.04 -8.67
CA ASP A 86 -13.42 -18.65 -10.08
C ASP A 86 -13.87 -17.18 -10.27
N ASN A 87 -14.57 -16.64 -9.27
CA ASN A 87 -15.07 -15.26 -9.29
C ASN A 87 -14.22 -14.31 -8.44
N LYS A 88 -13.16 -14.81 -7.80
CA LYS A 88 -12.27 -13.97 -6.99
C LYS A 88 -11.32 -13.15 -7.86
N ILE A 89 -10.82 -12.08 -7.28
CA ILE A 89 -9.80 -11.22 -7.90
C ILE A 89 -8.47 -11.97 -7.92
N LYS A 90 -7.93 -12.21 -9.12
CA LYS A 90 -6.57 -12.71 -9.27
C LYS A 90 -5.63 -11.52 -9.39
N VAL A 91 -4.90 -11.24 -8.34
CA VAL A 91 -3.96 -10.12 -8.29
C VAL A 91 -2.67 -10.44 -9.05
N ARG A 92 -1.87 -9.41 -9.36
CA ARG A 92 -0.67 -9.54 -10.19
C ARG A 92 0.37 -10.50 -9.62
N TRP A 93 0.40 -10.68 -8.30
CA TRP A 93 1.32 -11.65 -7.67
C TRP A 93 0.73 -13.07 -7.57
N GLY A 94 -0.41 -13.31 -8.20
CA GLY A 94 -0.94 -14.65 -8.47
C GLY A 94 -1.93 -15.21 -7.45
N GLN A 95 -2.12 -14.58 -6.31
CA GLN A 95 -3.10 -15.00 -5.30
C GLN A 95 -4.50 -14.53 -5.67
N LYS A 96 -5.51 -15.22 -5.14
CA LYS A 96 -6.92 -14.89 -5.36
C LYS A 96 -7.56 -14.41 -4.07
N TYR A 97 -8.26 -13.27 -4.15
CA TYR A 97 -8.92 -12.63 -3.01
C TYR A 97 -10.33 -12.19 -3.38
N ASP A 98 -11.24 -12.16 -2.41
CA ASP A 98 -12.40 -11.27 -2.51
C ASP A 98 -11.99 -9.85 -2.06
N VAL A 99 -12.91 -8.90 -2.15
CA VAL A 99 -12.61 -7.50 -1.79
C VAL A 99 -12.22 -7.39 -0.32
N GLU A 100 -12.94 -8.07 0.56
CA GLU A 100 -12.64 -8.05 2.00
C GLU A 100 -11.25 -8.60 2.30
N GLN A 101 -10.91 -9.75 1.74
CA GLN A 101 -9.59 -10.38 1.92
C GLN A 101 -8.45 -9.49 1.41
N LEU A 102 -8.67 -8.83 0.27
CA LEU A 102 -7.66 -7.92 -0.28
C LEU A 102 -7.43 -6.73 0.64
N TYR A 103 -8.49 -6.15 1.21
CA TYR A 103 -8.35 -5.06 2.17
C TYR A 103 -7.77 -5.51 3.51
N GLU A 104 -8.08 -6.72 3.99
CA GLU A 104 -7.42 -7.28 5.17
C GLU A 104 -5.90 -7.39 4.92
N HIS A 105 -5.51 -7.87 3.75
CA HIS A 105 -4.10 -7.92 3.35
C HIS A 105 -3.48 -6.53 3.33
N ALA A 106 -4.18 -5.54 2.79
CA ALA A 106 -3.72 -4.15 2.74
C ALA A 106 -3.52 -3.56 4.15
N ILE A 107 -4.44 -3.82 5.07
CA ILE A 107 -4.36 -3.34 6.45
C ILE A 107 -3.15 -3.95 7.16
N VAL A 108 -2.98 -5.26 7.06
CA VAL A 108 -1.82 -5.96 7.66
C VAL A 108 -0.50 -5.43 7.10
N HIS A 109 -0.45 -5.16 5.79
CA HIS A 109 0.71 -4.59 5.12
C HIS A 109 1.07 -3.21 5.69
N ILE A 110 0.09 -2.33 5.85
CA ILE A 110 0.29 -1.00 6.44
C ILE A 110 0.80 -1.11 7.88
N LEU A 111 0.18 -1.97 8.69
CA LEU A 111 0.58 -2.16 10.09
C LEU A 111 2.00 -2.72 10.21
N ARG A 112 2.39 -3.61 9.31
CA ARG A 112 3.76 -4.17 9.26
C ARG A 112 4.78 -3.07 8.97
N HIS A 113 4.51 -2.22 8.00
CA HIS A 113 5.40 -1.11 7.64
C HIS A 113 5.45 -0.04 8.72
N ARG A 114 4.34 0.25 9.40
CA ARG A 114 4.31 1.11 10.57
C ARG A 114 5.29 0.60 11.64
N ARG A 115 5.26 -0.70 11.92
CA ARG A 115 6.18 -1.34 12.88
C ARG A 115 7.64 -1.22 12.43
N GLN A 116 7.90 -1.37 11.14
CA GLN A 116 9.26 -1.18 10.59
C GLN A 116 9.76 0.24 10.82
N ILE A 117 8.91 1.25 10.60
CA ILE A 117 9.25 2.65 10.82
C ILE A 117 9.54 2.90 12.31
N GLU A 118 8.72 2.37 13.21
CA GLU A 118 8.93 2.48 14.66
C GLU A 118 10.28 1.89 15.08
N ARG A 119 10.61 0.70 14.60
CA ARG A 119 11.91 0.04 14.86
C ARG A 119 13.07 0.85 14.27
N PHE A 120 12.87 1.42 13.10
CA PHE A 120 13.88 2.24 12.44
C PHE A 120 14.19 3.48 13.27
N LYS A 121 13.16 4.13 13.82
CA LYS A 121 13.31 5.28 14.73
C LYS A 121 14.05 4.91 16.01
N GLU A 122 13.78 3.76 16.59
CA GLU A 122 14.50 3.25 17.75
C GLU A 122 16.00 3.05 17.46
N LYS A 123 16.36 2.51 16.30
CA LYS A 123 17.75 2.38 15.87
C LYS A 123 18.45 3.72 15.79
N ILE A 124 17.78 4.72 15.20
CA ILE A 124 18.33 6.08 15.08
C ILE A 124 18.60 6.67 16.47
N GLU A 125 17.68 6.55 17.40
CA GLU A 125 17.81 7.05 18.78
C GLU A 125 18.96 6.36 19.52
N THR A 126 19.17 5.06 19.27
CA THR A 126 20.25 4.29 19.90
C THR A 126 21.62 4.72 19.39
N TYR A 127 21.75 5.15 18.15
CA TYR A 127 23.02 5.59 17.54
C TYR A 127 23.36 7.07 17.81
N ASN A 128 22.44 7.80 18.35
CA ASN A 128 22.63 9.18 18.78
C ASN A 128 22.89 9.26 20.29
#